data_2d2fdee684867fcecb6d051535598a48
#
_entry.id   2d2fdee684867fcecb6d051535598a48
#
_cell.length_a   1.000
_cell.length_b   1.000
_cell.length_c   1.000
_cell.angle_alpha   90.00
_cell.angle_beta   90.00
_cell.angle_gamma   90.00
#
_symmetry.space_group_name_H-M   'P 1'
#
loop_
_entity.id
_entity.type
_entity.pdbx_description
1 polymer ?
#
loop_
_entity_poly.entity_id
_entity_poly.type
_entity_poly.pdbx_seq_one_letter_code
_entity_poly.pdbx_strand_id
1 'polypeptide(L)'
;MTKKVYVKTFGCQMNEYDSDKMVDVLNAAEGLEKTDTPEDADIILFNTCSVREKAQEKVFSDLGRVRELKEAKPDLLIGVGGCVASQEGASIVSRAPYVDLVFGPQTLHRLPQMIDQRRASGRAQVDITFPEIEKFDHLPPARVEGPSAFVSIMEGCSKYCSYCVVPYTRGDEVSRPLDDVLTEVAGLADQGVREVTLLGQNVNAYRGALTAGSSEIADFATLIEYVADIPGIERIRYTTSHPKEFTQRLIDMYAKVPKLVNHLHLPVQHGSDRILMAMKRGYTVLEYKSVIRKLRAIRPDLSLSTDLIVGFPGETEADFDKMMALVHEMSYDTSFSFIYSPRPGTPAANLHDDTPREVKLKRLQHVQASIEENVARISQSMVGKVERILVEGPSRKDPNELAGRTENNRVVNFPAPLASHPRLIGQMIDVKINHAYPHSLRGELVLAHDDASTATH
;
A
#
# COMPACT_ATOMS: atom_id res chain seq x y z
N MET A 1 2.23 -34.12 9.33
CA MET A 1 2.73 -33.08 8.39
C MET A 1 2.10 -31.77 8.80
N THR A 2 2.87 -30.70 8.83
CA THR A 2 2.34 -29.35 9.13
C THR A 2 1.43 -28.91 7.99
N LYS A 3 0.23 -28.44 8.32
CA LYS A 3 -0.69 -27.91 7.31
C LYS A 3 -0.16 -26.60 6.71
N LYS A 4 -0.46 -26.35 5.44
CA LYS A 4 0.06 -25.20 4.69
C LYS A 4 -1.04 -24.33 4.14
N VAL A 5 -0.82 -23.02 4.15
CA VAL A 5 -1.69 -22.01 3.53
C VAL A 5 -0.97 -21.30 2.38
N TYR A 6 -1.62 -21.25 1.23
CA TYR A 6 -1.25 -20.41 0.10
C TYR A 6 -2.13 -19.19 0.04
N VAL A 7 -1.54 -17.99 -0.03
CA VAL A 7 -2.30 -16.74 -0.15
C VAL A 7 -1.89 -16.03 -1.44
N LYS A 8 -2.85 -15.82 -2.33
CA LYS A 8 -2.69 -15.00 -3.53
C LYS A 8 -3.27 -13.62 -3.32
N THR A 9 -2.40 -12.62 -3.22
CA THR A 9 -2.78 -11.23 -2.99
C THR A 9 -2.96 -10.49 -4.31
N PHE A 10 -4.07 -9.75 -4.42
CA PHE A 10 -4.34 -8.81 -5.50
C PHE A 10 -4.46 -7.40 -4.91
N GLY A 11 -3.86 -6.42 -5.58
CA GLY A 11 -4.20 -5.02 -5.37
C GLY A 11 -3.13 -4.16 -4.71
N CYS A 12 -3.38 -3.68 -3.51
CA CYS A 12 -2.63 -2.62 -2.85
C CYS A 12 -1.91 -3.12 -1.59
N GLN A 13 -1.07 -2.27 -1.00
CA GLN A 13 -0.32 -2.55 0.23
C GLN A 13 -1.21 -2.96 1.41
N MET A 14 -2.43 -2.38 1.52
CA MET A 14 -3.41 -2.83 2.53
C MET A 14 -3.78 -4.31 2.36
N ASN A 15 -3.90 -4.78 1.11
CA ASN A 15 -4.17 -6.20 0.88
C ASN A 15 -2.93 -7.07 1.19
N GLU A 16 -1.73 -6.55 0.99
CA GLU A 16 -0.50 -7.25 1.42
C GLU A 16 -0.50 -7.40 2.94
N TYR A 17 -0.74 -6.33 3.68
CA TYR A 17 -0.92 -6.38 5.13
C TYR A 17 -2.03 -7.36 5.56
N ASP A 18 -3.22 -7.29 4.95
CA ASP A 18 -4.33 -8.19 5.26
C ASP A 18 -3.94 -9.66 5.00
N SER A 19 -3.18 -9.95 3.92
CA SER A 19 -2.72 -11.30 3.59
C SER A 19 -1.75 -11.85 4.63
N ASP A 20 -0.80 -11.03 5.09
CA ASP A 20 0.13 -11.43 6.15
C ASP A 20 -0.63 -11.72 7.45
N LYS A 21 -1.62 -10.89 7.80
CA LYS A 21 -2.48 -11.12 8.96
C LYS A 21 -3.35 -12.37 8.84
N MET A 22 -3.84 -12.73 7.63
CA MET A 22 -4.52 -14.01 7.41
C MET A 22 -3.61 -15.20 7.73
N VAL A 23 -2.35 -15.14 7.30
CA VAL A 23 -1.37 -16.18 7.63
C VAL A 23 -1.08 -16.21 9.13
N ASP A 24 -0.90 -15.05 9.77
CA ASP A 24 -0.64 -14.96 11.20
C ASP A 24 -1.78 -15.55 12.04
N VAL A 25 -3.03 -15.21 11.69
CA VAL A 25 -4.23 -15.75 12.36
C VAL A 25 -4.33 -17.26 12.22
N LEU A 26 -4.08 -17.80 11.02
CA LEU A 26 -4.14 -19.25 10.78
C LEU A 26 -2.96 -19.99 11.41
N ASN A 27 -1.77 -19.38 11.45
CA ASN A 27 -0.62 -19.95 12.15
C ASN A 27 -0.87 -20.02 13.67
N ALA A 28 -1.38 -18.93 14.26
CA ALA A 28 -1.69 -18.88 15.70
C ALA A 28 -2.77 -19.89 16.11
N ALA A 29 -3.79 -20.11 15.27
CA ALA A 29 -4.91 -20.99 15.58
C ALA A 29 -4.64 -22.48 15.32
N GLU A 30 -4.01 -22.83 14.19
CA GLU A 30 -3.85 -24.21 13.74
C GLU A 30 -2.39 -24.59 13.40
N GLY A 31 -1.42 -23.68 13.59
CA GLY A 31 -0.01 -23.90 13.24
C GLY A 31 0.24 -24.01 11.73
N LEU A 32 -0.61 -23.39 10.88
CA LEU A 32 -0.41 -23.41 9.43
C LEU A 32 0.84 -22.61 9.04
N GLU A 33 1.62 -23.15 8.13
CA GLU A 33 2.78 -22.49 7.53
C GLU A 33 2.45 -21.94 6.14
N LYS A 34 3.01 -20.79 5.80
CA LYS A 34 2.88 -20.21 4.46
C LYS A 34 3.61 -21.06 3.41
N THR A 35 3.01 -21.22 2.24
CA THR A 35 3.65 -21.85 1.07
C THR A 35 3.52 -20.98 -0.17
N ASP A 36 4.51 -21.06 -1.06
CA ASP A 36 4.51 -20.36 -2.35
C ASP A 36 3.86 -21.17 -3.48
N THR A 37 3.55 -22.43 -3.22
CA THR A 37 2.97 -23.38 -4.20
C THR A 37 1.55 -23.77 -3.81
N PRO A 38 0.55 -23.46 -4.64
CA PRO A 38 -0.85 -23.80 -4.34
C PRO A 38 -1.09 -25.32 -4.28
N GLU A 39 -0.28 -26.13 -4.97
CA GLU A 39 -0.36 -27.60 -4.99
C GLU A 39 -0.05 -28.22 -3.61
N ASP A 40 0.83 -27.56 -2.84
CA ASP A 40 1.23 -28.03 -1.50
C ASP A 40 0.24 -27.57 -0.40
N ALA A 41 -0.70 -26.70 -0.74
CA ALA A 41 -1.56 -26.07 0.24
C ALA A 41 -2.69 -27.01 0.74
N ASP A 42 -3.08 -26.81 2.00
CA ASP A 42 -4.31 -27.34 2.59
C ASP A 42 -5.42 -26.28 2.58
N ILE A 43 -5.04 -25.01 2.51
CA ILE A 43 -5.94 -23.86 2.37
C ILE A 43 -5.37 -22.93 1.30
N ILE A 44 -6.20 -22.55 0.32
CA ILE A 44 -5.88 -21.53 -0.68
C ILE A 44 -6.77 -20.31 -0.43
N LEU A 45 -6.16 -19.16 -0.22
CA LEU A 45 -6.86 -17.88 -0.02
C LEU A 45 -6.55 -16.91 -1.17
N PHE A 46 -7.59 -16.27 -1.71
CA PHE A 46 -7.50 -15.18 -2.66
C PHE A 46 -7.86 -13.88 -1.95
N ASN A 47 -6.90 -13.03 -1.67
CA ASN A 47 -7.17 -11.70 -1.13
C ASN A 47 -7.37 -10.71 -2.26
N THR A 48 -8.59 -10.21 -2.41
CA THR A 48 -9.09 -9.54 -3.61
C THR A 48 -9.18 -8.03 -3.45
N CYS A 49 -8.99 -7.29 -4.55
CA CYS A 49 -9.03 -5.84 -4.59
C CYS A 49 -10.09 -5.34 -5.58
N SER A 50 -10.88 -4.35 -5.19
CA SER A 50 -11.88 -3.71 -6.05
C SER A 50 -11.38 -2.44 -6.76
N VAL A 51 -10.14 -2.00 -6.49
CA VAL A 51 -9.59 -0.75 -7.07
C VAL A 51 -9.28 -0.89 -8.56
N ARG A 52 -8.86 -2.07 -9.04
CA ARG A 52 -8.50 -2.31 -10.44
C ARG A 52 -9.64 -2.98 -11.20
N GLU A 53 -9.99 -2.43 -12.39
CA GLU A 53 -11.11 -2.88 -13.22
C GLU A 53 -11.12 -4.40 -13.51
N LYS A 54 -9.97 -4.97 -13.84
CA LYS A 54 -9.82 -6.39 -14.16
C LYS A 54 -9.59 -7.30 -12.95
N ALA A 55 -9.60 -6.76 -11.74
CA ALA A 55 -9.28 -7.56 -10.56
C ALA A 55 -10.32 -8.67 -10.33
N GLN A 56 -11.60 -8.34 -10.49
CA GLN A 56 -12.70 -9.30 -10.34
C GLN A 56 -12.64 -10.44 -11.37
N GLU A 57 -12.47 -10.11 -12.66
CA GLU A 57 -12.36 -11.13 -13.73
C GLU A 57 -11.13 -12.03 -13.50
N LYS A 58 -10.03 -11.44 -13.06
CA LYS A 58 -8.80 -12.18 -12.76
C LYS A 58 -9.00 -13.15 -11.58
N VAL A 59 -9.73 -12.75 -10.54
CA VAL A 59 -10.07 -13.62 -9.41
C VAL A 59 -10.81 -14.87 -9.89
N PHE A 60 -11.86 -14.71 -10.70
CA PHE A 60 -12.61 -15.87 -11.21
C PHE A 60 -11.81 -16.74 -12.18
N SER A 61 -10.93 -16.15 -12.98
CA SER A 61 -9.98 -16.90 -13.82
C SER A 61 -9.02 -17.75 -12.99
N ASP A 62 -8.48 -17.16 -11.90
CA ASP A 62 -7.56 -17.87 -11.01
C ASP A 62 -8.29 -18.91 -10.16
N LEU A 63 -9.52 -18.65 -9.73
CA LEU A 63 -10.39 -19.63 -9.08
C LEU A 63 -10.63 -20.85 -9.98
N GLY A 64 -10.86 -20.64 -11.29
CA GLY A 64 -10.99 -21.74 -12.25
C GLY A 64 -9.77 -22.65 -12.30
N ARG A 65 -8.55 -22.10 -12.15
CA ARG A 65 -7.32 -22.89 -12.16
C ARG A 65 -7.14 -23.78 -10.92
N VAL A 66 -7.57 -23.31 -9.74
CA VAL A 66 -7.46 -24.09 -8.49
C VAL A 66 -8.62 -25.07 -8.30
N ARG A 67 -9.62 -25.06 -9.17
CA ARG A 67 -10.71 -26.03 -9.15
C ARG A 67 -10.19 -27.46 -9.30
N GLU A 68 -9.27 -27.71 -10.21
CA GLU A 68 -8.66 -29.03 -10.43
C GLU A 68 -7.93 -29.53 -9.19
N LEU A 69 -7.28 -28.64 -8.43
CA LEU A 69 -6.63 -28.98 -7.16
C LEU A 69 -7.66 -29.41 -6.11
N LYS A 70 -8.82 -28.76 -6.06
CA LYS A 70 -9.92 -29.13 -5.16
C LYS A 70 -10.54 -30.48 -5.54
N GLU A 71 -10.65 -30.80 -6.83
CA GLU A 71 -11.15 -32.07 -7.32
C GLU A 71 -10.17 -33.20 -6.97
N ALA A 72 -8.84 -32.95 -7.04
CA ALA A 72 -7.79 -33.89 -6.68
C ALA A 72 -7.64 -34.08 -5.16
N LYS A 73 -7.89 -33.01 -4.37
CA LYS A 73 -7.78 -32.98 -2.90
C LYS A 73 -9.08 -32.43 -2.30
N PRO A 74 -10.10 -33.29 -2.05
CA PRO A 74 -11.42 -32.85 -1.57
C PRO A 74 -11.39 -32.06 -0.26
N ASP A 75 -10.43 -32.32 0.61
CA ASP A 75 -10.23 -31.64 1.90
C ASP A 75 -9.56 -30.25 1.77
N LEU A 76 -9.04 -29.90 0.59
CA LEU A 76 -8.49 -28.57 0.32
C LEU A 76 -9.58 -27.53 0.50
N LEU A 77 -9.35 -26.50 1.30
CA LEU A 77 -10.26 -25.38 1.45
C LEU A 77 -9.86 -24.22 0.52
N ILE A 78 -10.86 -23.63 -0.15
CA ILE A 78 -10.68 -22.45 -1.01
C ILE A 78 -11.47 -21.28 -0.42
N GLY A 79 -10.75 -20.17 -0.12
CA GLY A 79 -11.35 -18.95 0.41
C GLY A 79 -11.14 -17.74 -0.50
N VAL A 80 -12.11 -16.85 -0.53
CA VAL A 80 -12.06 -15.54 -1.21
C VAL A 80 -12.29 -14.44 -0.18
N GLY A 81 -11.28 -13.63 0.03
CA GLY A 81 -11.32 -12.50 0.97
C GLY A 81 -11.12 -11.15 0.30
N GLY A 82 -11.26 -10.07 1.06
CA GLY A 82 -10.95 -8.71 0.65
C GLY A 82 -12.10 -7.95 0.01
N CYS A 83 -11.79 -6.85 -0.70
CA CYS A 83 -12.80 -5.88 -1.15
C CYS A 83 -13.81 -6.42 -2.18
N VAL A 84 -13.39 -7.31 -3.10
CA VAL A 84 -14.34 -7.95 -4.03
C VAL A 84 -15.22 -8.93 -3.29
N ALA A 85 -14.69 -9.65 -2.29
CA ALA A 85 -15.49 -10.53 -1.45
C ALA A 85 -16.57 -9.75 -0.69
N SER A 86 -16.25 -8.59 -0.11
CA SER A 86 -17.22 -7.70 0.54
C SER A 86 -18.31 -7.20 -0.42
N GLN A 87 -17.96 -6.95 -1.68
CA GLN A 87 -18.88 -6.44 -2.69
C GLN A 87 -19.84 -7.53 -3.22
N GLU A 88 -19.30 -8.72 -3.51
CA GLU A 88 -20.02 -9.81 -4.18
C GLU A 88 -20.68 -10.78 -3.19
N GLY A 89 -20.11 -10.97 -2.01
CA GLY A 89 -20.66 -11.82 -0.96
C GLY A 89 -21.02 -13.23 -1.45
N ALA A 90 -22.24 -13.66 -1.15
CA ALA A 90 -22.73 -15.00 -1.50
C ALA A 90 -22.79 -15.28 -3.01
N SER A 91 -22.75 -14.26 -3.89
CA SER A 91 -22.75 -14.45 -5.33
C SER A 91 -21.48 -15.15 -5.83
N ILE A 92 -20.36 -15.02 -5.08
CA ILE A 92 -19.12 -15.75 -5.36
C ILE A 92 -19.37 -17.27 -5.28
N VAL A 93 -20.02 -17.72 -4.20
CA VAL A 93 -20.33 -19.16 -4.02
C VAL A 93 -21.30 -19.65 -5.09
N SER A 94 -22.29 -18.83 -5.45
CA SER A 94 -23.24 -19.19 -6.52
C SER A 94 -22.55 -19.37 -7.87
N ARG A 95 -21.53 -18.56 -8.16
CA ARG A 95 -20.76 -18.59 -9.42
C ARG A 95 -19.64 -19.63 -9.40
N ALA A 96 -19.06 -19.89 -8.22
CA ALA A 96 -17.99 -20.86 -7.99
C ALA A 96 -18.30 -21.75 -6.78
N PRO A 97 -19.14 -22.80 -6.95
CA PRO A 97 -19.64 -23.63 -5.83
C PRO A 97 -18.58 -24.41 -5.06
N TYR A 98 -17.36 -24.47 -5.58
CA TYR A 98 -16.21 -25.09 -4.93
C TYR A 98 -15.47 -24.13 -3.97
N VAL A 99 -15.90 -22.88 -3.85
CA VAL A 99 -15.41 -21.94 -2.84
C VAL A 99 -16.05 -22.26 -1.49
N ASP A 100 -15.23 -22.42 -0.48
CA ASP A 100 -15.62 -22.81 0.88
C ASP A 100 -15.85 -21.62 1.80
N LEU A 101 -15.08 -20.51 1.62
CA LEU A 101 -15.06 -19.37 2.51
C LEU A 101 -15.16 -18.08 1.70
N VAL A 102 -16.02 -17.13 2.12
CA VAL A 102 -16.08 -15.77 1.58
C VAL A 102 -16.11 -14.80 2.76
N PHE A 103 -15.12 -13.89 2.84
CA PHE A 103 -14.98 -13.00 3.98
C PHE A 103 -14.51 -11.61 3.58
N GLY A 104 -14.98 -10.60 4.32
CA GLY A 104 -14.53 -9.22 4.17
C GLY A 104 -13.14 -8.97 4.78
N PRO A 105 -12.49 -7.83 4.48
CA PRO A 105 -11.26 -7.46 5.17
C PRO A 105 -11.47 -7.24 6.66
N GLN A 106 -12.69 -6.92 7.11
CA GLN A 106 -13.03 -6.67 8.50
C GLN A 106 -13.21 -7.96 9.33
N THR A 107 -13.44 -9.10 8.67
CA THR A 107 -13.74 -10.38 9.32
C THR A 107 -12.63 -11.42 9.18
N LEU A 108 -11.45 -11.01 8.68
CA LEU A 108 -10.33 -11.95 8.46
C LEU A 108 -9.85 -12.65 9.75
N HIS A 109 -9.99 -12.01 10.91
CA HIS A 109 -9.67 -12.60 12.22
C HIS A 109 -10.59 -13.78 12.59
N ARG A 110 -11.78 -13.89 11.96
CA ARG A 110 -12.73 -14.98 12.16
C ARG A 110 -12.47 -16.20 11.26
N LEU A 111 -11.42 -16.17 10.45
CA LEU A 111 -11.07 -17.29 9.54
C LEU A 111 -11.01 -18.65 10.23
N PRO A 112 -10.40 -18.83 11.43
CA PRO A 112 -10.39 -20.13 12.10
C PRO A 112 -11.80 -20.63 12.42
N GLN A 113 -12.67 -19.78 12.92
CA GLN A 113 -14.08 -20.13 13.22
C GLN A 113 -14.86 -20.50 11.95
N MET A 114 -14.66 -19.77 10.85
CA MET A 114 -15.29 -20.06 9.57
C MET A 114 -14.84 -21.40 9.00
N ILE A 115 -13.55 -21.74 9.15
CA ILE A 115 -12.98 -23.03 8.75
C ILE A 115 -13.62 -24.17 9.56
N ASP A 116 -13.74 -24.03 10.87
CA ASP A 116 -14.37 -25.02 11.72
C ASP A 116 -15.86 -25.20 11.38
N GLN A 117 -16.59 -24.13 11.18
CA GLN A 117 -17.99 -24.17 10.73
C GLN A 117 -18.13 -24.82 9.35
N ARG A 118 -17.21 -24.57 8.42
CA ARG A 118 -17.18 -25.21 7.11
C ARG A 118 -16.94 -26.71 7.24
N ARG A 119 -15.98 -27.12 8.06
CA ARG A 119 -15.67 -28.55 8.32
C ARG A 119 -16.84 -29.26 8.97
N ALA A 120 -17.52 -28.63 9.93
CA ALA A 120 -18.65 -29.21 10.65
C ALA A 120 -19.94 -29.29 9.80
N SER A 121 -20.26 -28.25 9.04
CA SER A 121 -21.53 -28.14 8.31
C SER A 121 -21.48 -28.71 6.89
N GLY A 122 -20.29 -28.83 6.30
CA GLY A 122 -20.13 -29.15 4.88
C GLY A 122 -20.59 -28.03 3.92
N ARG A 123 -20.99 -26.86 4.44
CA ARG A 123 -21.53 -25.74 3.65
C ARG A 123 -20.53 -24.57 3.59
N ALA A 124 -20.50 -23.85 2.47
CA ALA A 124 -19.72 -22.63 2.36
C ALA A 124 -20.11 -21.61 3.45
N GLN A 125 -19.12 -20.92 3.99
CA GLN A 125 -19.30 -19.87 5.00
C GLN A 125 -19.10 -18.51 4.36
N VAL A 126 -19.97 -17.55 4.66
CA VAL A 126 -19.90 -16.18 4.15
C VAL A 126 -20.04 -15.21 5.31
N ASP A 127 -18.98 -14.42 5.56
CA ASP A 127 -18.99 -13.34 6.54
C ASP A 127 -18.36 -12.07 5.95
N ILE A 128 -19.21 -11.16 5.51
CA ILE A 128 -18.86 -9.86 4.95
C ILE A 128 -19.40 -8.72 5.81
N THR A 129 -19.63 -8.98 7.08
CA THR A 129 -20.10 -7.97 8.03
C THR A 129 -19.04 -6.92 8.34
N PHE A 130 -19.48 -5.78 8.85
CA PHE A 130 -18.60 -4.70 9.32
C PHE A 130 -18.72 -4.57 10.83
N PRO A 131 -18.02 -5.44 11.62
CA PRO A 131 -18.00 -5.28 13.07
C PRO A 131 -17.25 -3.99 13.44
N GLU A 132 -17.76 -3.27 14.44
CA GLU A 132 -17.03 -2.14 15.00
C GLU A 132 -15.79 -2.67 15.76
N ILE A 133 -14.58 -2.27 15.29
CA ILE A 133 -13.27 -2.40 15.98
C ILE A 133 -12.75 -3.83 16.25
N GLU A 134 -13.54 -4.91 16.17
CA GLU A 134 -13.12 -6.28 16.54
C GLU A 134 -11.83 -6.77 15.87
N LYS A 135 -11.55 -6.35 14.62
CA LYS A 135 -10.44 -6.90 13.83
C LYS A 135 -9.09 -6.71 14.53
N PHE A 136 -8.79 -5.51 14.96
CA PHE A 136 -7.47 -5.19 15.53
C PHE A 136 -7.26 -5.80 16.90
N ASP A 137 -8.33 -5.95 17.70
CA ASP A 137 -8.29 -6.54 19.05
C ASP A 137 -7.97 -8.04 19.03
N HIS A 138 -8.20 -8.71 17.89
CA HIS A 138 -8.04 -10.16 17.75
C HIS A 138 -6.93 -10.59 16.78
N LEU A 139 -6.09 -9.66 16.31
CA LEU A 139 -4.94 -10.00 15.49
C LEU A 139 -3.75 -10.44 16.34
N PRO A 140 -3.10 -11.57 16.01
CA PRO A 140 -1.88 -11.98 16.69
C PRO A 140 -0.73 -11.00 16.41
N PRO A 141 0.35 -11.04 17.21
CA PRO A 141 1.57 -10.28 16.93
C PRO A 141 2.06 -10.50 15.50
N ALA A 142 2.53 -9.42 14.87
CA ALA A 142 3.02 -9.47 13.50
C ALA A 142 4.31 -10.29 13.38
N ARG A 143 4.39 -11.14 12.36
CA ARG A 143 5.65 -11.77 11.94
C ARG A 143 6.45 -10.82 11.08
N VAL A 144 7.77 -10.86 11.22
CA VAL A 144 8.69 -10.10 10.40
C VAL A 144 9.23 -10.97 9.27
N GLU A 145 8.99 -10.55 8.02
CA GLU A 145 9.54 -11.21 6.81
C GLU A 145 10.72 -10.42 6.19
N GLY A 146 11.17 -9.32 6.82
CA GLY A 146 12.24 -8.47 6.29
C GLY A 146 12.49 -7.22 7.12
N PRO A 147 13.34 -6.31 6.67
CA PRO A 147 13.71 -5.10 7.41
C PRO A 147 12.67 -3.96 7.30
N SER A 148 11.62 -4.14 6.53
CA SER A 148 10.51 -3.20 6.39
C SER A 148 9.18 -3.91 6.68
N ALA A 149 8.23 -3.20 7.31
CA ALA A 149 6.91 -3.73 7.63
C ALA A 149 5.80 -2.73 7.33
N PHE A 150 4.61 -3.26 7.01
CA PHE A 150 3.37 -2.50 6.93
C PHE A 150 2.69 -2.49 8.30
N VAL A 151 2.16 -1.34 8.69
CA VAL A 151 1.36 -1.19 9.91
C VAL A 151 0.06 -0.46 9.58
N SER A 152 -1.05 -1.15 9.68
CA SER A 152 -2.37 -0.52 9.50
C SER A 152 -2.69 0.31 10.75
N ILE A 153 -2.86 1.62 10.57
CA ILE A 153 -3.19 2.55 11.65
C ILE A 153 -4.67 2.91 11.70
N MET A 154 -5.36 2.67 10.59
CA MET A 154 -6.79 2.94 10.43
C MET A 154 -7.37 2.14 9.28
N GLU A 155 -8.67 1.94 9.29
CA GLU A 155 -9.42 1.33 8.20
C GLU A 155 -10.67 2.14 7.85
N GLY A 156 -11.21 1.90 6.65
CA GLY A 156 -12.37 2.60 6.12
C GLY A 156 -12.06 4.02 5.66
N CYS A 157 -13.07 4.69 5.13
CA CYS A 157 -12.95 6.08 4.70
C CYS A 157 -14.32 6.76 4.62
N SER A 158 -14.49 7.86 5.34
CA SER A 158 -15.74 8.63 5.38
C SER A 158 -15.74 9.84 4.42
N LYS A 159 -14.88 9.86 3.38
CA LYS A 159 -14.86 10.96 2.40
C LYS A 159 -15.94 10.84 1.32
N TYR A 160 -16.45 9.63 1.05
CA TYR A 160 -17.51 9.38 0.08
C TYR A 160 -17.29 10.09 -1.28
N CYS A 161 -16.05 10.04 -1.80
CA CYS A 161 -15.76 10.49 -3.15
C CYS A 161 -16.66 9.77 -4.15
N SER A 162 -17.21 10.46 -5.15
CA SER A 162 -18.30 9.95 -5.99
C SER A 162 -17.95 8.69 -6.80
N TYR A 163 -16.69 8.42 -7.03
CA TYR A 163 -16.17 7.26 -7.78
C TYR A 163 -15.67 6.12 -6.89
N CYS A 164 -15.56 6.34 -5.57
CA CYS A 164 -14.82 5.46 -4.69
C CYS A 164 -15.74 4.44 -4.00
N VAL A 165 -15.35 3.18 -4.06
CA VAL A 165 -16.08 2.07 -3.45
C VAL A 165 -15.64 1.75 -2.02
N VAL A 166 -14.56 2.36 -1.54
CA VAL A 166 -13.97 2.07 -0.22
C VAL A 166 -14.99 2.14 0.93
N PRO A 167 -15.83 3.17 1.08
CA PRO A 167 -16.83 3.21 2.15
C PRO A 167 -17.77 2.00 2.16
N TYR A 168 -18.03 1.43 0.98
CA TYR A 168 -18.96 0.30 0.80
C TYR A 168 -18.29 -1.07 0.96
N THR A 169 -16.95 -1.13 0.93
CA THR A 169 -16.19 -2.39 1.00
C THR A 169 -15.32 -2.52 2.24
N ARG A 170 -14.98 -1.39 2.89
CA ARG A 170 -14.18 -1.34 4.12
C ARG A 170 -14.85 -0.58 5.26
N GLY A 171 -16.03 0.02 5.00
CA GLY A 171 -16.81 0.74 6.00
C GLY A 171 -16.34 2.17 6.23
N ASP A 172 -16.90 2.78 7.27
CA ASP A 172 -16.53 4.11 7.74
C ASP A 172 -15.13 4.11 8.36
N GLU A 173 -14.58 5.32 8.49
CA GLU A 173 -13.24 5.56 9.00
C GLU A 173 -13.14 5.23 10.49
N VAL A 174 -12.27 4.29 10.84
CA VAL A 174 -11.96 3.88 12.22
C VAL A 174 -10.44 3.92 12.40
N SER A 175 -9.96 4.72 13.36
CA SER A 175 -8.55 4.82 13.74
C SER A 175 -8.25 3.91 14.93
N ARG A 176 -7.12 3.21 14.89
CA ARG A 176 -6.62 2.43 16.02
C ARG A 176 -6.17 3.34 17.16
N PRO A 177 -6.26 2.90 18.43
CA PRO A 177 -5.61 3.59 19.55
C PRO A 177 -4.12 3.79 19.30
N LEU A 178 -3.58 4.91 19.79
CA LEU A 178 -2.16 5.27 19.60
C LEU A 178 -1.24 4.22 20.22
N ASP A 179 -1.50 3.81 21.46
CA ASP A 179 -0.70 2.83 22.19
C ASP A 179 -0.65 1.46 21.51
N ASP A 180 -1.74 1.00 20.89
CA ASP A 180 -1.78 -0.25 20.14
C ASP A 180 -0.86 -0.19 18.90
N VAL A 181 -0.89 0.94 18.17
CA VAL A 181 0.00 1.15 17.02
C VAL A 181 1.46 1.20 17.46
N LEU A 182 1.76 1.92 18.54
CA LEU A 182 3.12 2.04 19.07
C LEU A 182 3.64 0.70 19.59
N THR A 183 2.79 -0.10 20.24
CA THR A 183 3.13 -1.46 20.71
C THR A 183 3.48 -2.37 19.52
N GLU A 184 2.68 -2.35 18.44
CA GLU A 184 2.99 -3.13 17.23
C GLU A 184 4.32 -2.68 16.60
N VAL A 185 4.53 -1.37 16.44
CA VAL A 185 5.78 -0.83 15.85
C VAL A 185 7.00 -1.17 16.71
N ALA A 186 6.90 -1.07 18.04
CA ALA A 186 7.99 -1.44 18.94
C ALA A 186 8.32 -2.95 18.83
N GLY A 187 7.30 -3.80 18.82
CA GLY A 187 7.49 -5.25 18.65
C GLY A 187 8.10 -5.62 17.30
N LEU A 188 7.81 -4.87 16.23
CA LEU A 188 8.45 -5.03 14.92
C LEU A 188 9.92 -4.55 14.96
N ALA A 189 10.21 -3.43 15.62
CA ALA A 189 11.57 -2.91 15.79
C ALA A 189 12.47 -3.88 16.58
N ASP A 190 11.94 -4.50 17.63
CA ASP A 190 12.65 -5.52 18.43
C ASP A 190 13.00 -6.77 17.59
N GLN A 191 12.18 -7.09 16.59
CA GLN A 191 12.43 -8.17 15.63
C GLN A 191 13.35 -7.76 14.46
N GLY A 192 13.86 -6.51 14.44
CA GLY A 192 14.84 -6.03 13.45
C GLY A 192 14.26 -5.22 12.29
N VAL A 193 12.98 -4.85 12.31
CA VAL A 193 12.41 -3.90 11.35
C VAL A 193 13.04 -2.53 11.53
N ARG A 194 13.44 -1.90 10.43
CA ARG A 194 14.06 -0.56 10.36
C ARG A 194 13.16 0.48 9.70
N GLU A 195 12.31 0.05 8.79
CA GLU A 195 11.36 0.92 8.10
C GLU A 195 9.93 0.44 8.34
N VAL A 196 9.05 1.36 8.75
CA VAL A 196 7.62 1.11 8.81
C VAL A 196 6.88 1.96 7.79
N THR A 197 5.90 1.35 7.12
CA THR A 197 4.95 2.07 6.27
C THR A 197 3.59 2.07 6.95
N LEU A 198 3.14 3.25 7.39
CA LEU A 198 1.83 3.44 8.00
C LEU A 198 0.75 3.41 6.93
N LEU A 199 -0.20 2.51 7.07
CA LEU A 199 -1.25 2.23 6.10
C LEU A 199 -2.64 2.61 6.62
N GLY A 200 -3.50 2.98 5.66
CA GLY A 200 -4.92 3.23 5.83
C GLY A 200 -5.54 3.64 4.50
N GLN A 201 -6.83 3.93 4.48
CA GLN A 201 -7.48 4.46 3.28
C GLN A 201 -7.46 5.99 3.23
N ASN A 202 -7.07 6.64 4.35
CA ASN A 202 -6.95 8.10 4.47
C ASN A 202 -6.06 8.42 5.68
N VAL A 203 -4.78 8.00 5.63
CA VAL A 203 -3.88 7.99 6.81
C VAL A 203 -3.73 9.34 7.50
N ASN A 204 -3.74 10.44 6.76
CA ASN A 204 -3.59 11.77 7.34
C ASN A 204 -4.86 12.32 8.03
N ALA A 205 -5.98 11.58 7.95
CA ALA A 205 -7.16 11.81 8.79
C ALA A 205 -7.14 11.02 10.11
N TYR A 206 -6.09 10.28 10.41
CA TYR A 206 -5.97 9.51 11.65
C TYR A 206 -6.32 10.34 12.89
N ARG A 207 -7.19 9.80 13.73
CA ARG A 207 -7.68 10.35 14.99
C ARG A 207 -7.87 9.20 15.99
N GLY A 208 -6.77 8.63 16.46
CA GLY A 208 -6.79 7.53 17.43
C GLY A 208 -6.90 8.03 18.86
N ALA A 209 -7.65 7.34 19.72
CA ALA A 209 -7.58 7.55 21.15
C ALA A 209 -6.14 7.33 21.66
N LEU A 210 -5.69 8.02 22.71
CA LEU A 210 -4.34 7.79 23.26
C LEU A 210 -4.17 6.35 23.73
N THR A 211 -5.16 5.84 24.46
CA THR A 211 -5.29 4.45 24.86
C THR A 211 -6.71 3.97 24.59
N ALA A 212 -6.94 2.67 24.54
CA ALA A 212 -8.28 2.12 24.37
C ALA A 212 -9.27 2.69 25.40
N GLY A 213 -10.37 3.30 24.93
CA GLY A 213 -11.38 3.95 25.78
C GLY A 213 -11.04 5.36 26.29
N SER A 214 -9.88 5.92 25.94
CA SER A 214 -9.54 7.32 26.27
C SER A 214 -10.38 8.31 25.47
N SER A 215 -10.74 9.44 26.07
CA SER A 215 -11.33 10.58 25.38
C SER A 215 -10.30 11.52 24.75
N GLU A 216 -9.02 11.36 25.09
CA GLU A 216 -7.94 12.13 24.49
C GLU A 216 -7.55 11.53 23.14
N ILE A 217 -7.44 12.38 22.13
CA ILE A 217 -7.25 11.98 20.72
C ILE A 217 -5.89 12.44 20.21
N ALA A 218 -5.12 11.52 19.68
CA ALA A 218 -3.91 11.79 18.90
C ALA A 218 -4.26 11.99 17.42
N ASP A 219 -3.67 13.00 16.79
CA ASP A 219 -3.70 13.17 15.35
C ASP A 219 -2.52 12.46 14.67
N PHE A 220 -2.52 12.45 13.33
CA PHE A 220 -1.47 11.79 12.55
C PHE A 220 -0.06 12.37 12.79
N ALA A 221 0.05 13.67 13.03
CA ALA A 221 1.34 14.27 13.35
C ALA A 221 1.89 13.77 14.69
N THR A 222 1.01 13.65 15.71
CA THR A 222 1.37 13.03 17.00
C THR A 222 1.84 11.59 16.81
N LEU A 223 1.11 10.79 16.02
CA LEU A 223 1.52 9.40 15.74
C LEU A 223 2.92 9.35 15.10
N ILE A 224 3.22 10.20 14.12
CA ILE A 224 4.55 10.25 13.48
C ILE A 224 5.64 10.60 14.50
N GLU A 225 5.40 11.57 15.38
CA GLU A 225 6.35 11.97 16.43
C GLU A 225 6.70 10.77 17.32
N TYR A 226 5.69 10.06 17.86
CA TYR A 226 5.92 8.92 18.74
C TYR A 226 6.55 7.71 18.04
N VAL A 227 6.16 7.41 16.81
CA VAL A 227 6.79 6.34 16.00
C VAL A 227 8.26 6.66 15.74
N ALA A 228 8.59 7.94 15.53
CA ALA A 228 9.97 8.37 15.32
C ALA A 228 10.85 8.19 16.55
N ASP A 229 10.27 8.23 17.75
CA ASP A 229 11.00 8.04 19.01
C ASP A 229 11.25 6.56 19.35
N ILE A 230 10.60 5.61 18.63
CA ILE A 230 10.83 4.18 18.86
C ILE A 230 12.26 3.81 18.47
N PRO A 231 13.04 3.22 19.39
CA PRO A 231 14.40 2.74 19.10
C PRO A 231 14.35 1.65 18.01
N GLY A 232 15.32 1.69 17.11
CA GLY A 232 15.42 0.71 16.00
C GLY A 232 14.65 1.10 14.74
N ILE A 233 13.62 1.92 14.80
CA ILE A 233 12.99 2.49 13.60
C ILE A 233 13.86 3.63 13.06
N GLU A 234 14.29 3.51 11.82
CA GLU A 234 15.14 4.49 11.13
C GLU A 234 14.43 5.22 10.01
N ARG A 235 13.30 4.66 9.49
CA ARG A 235 12.50 5.24 8.42
C ARG A 235 11.02 5.08 8.63
N ILE A 236 10.27 6.14 8.35
CA ILE A 236 8.81 6.17 8.41
C ILE A 236 8.28 6.56 7.04
N ARG A 237 7.42 5.70 6.47
CA ARG A 237 6.62 5.99 5.29
C ARG A 237 5.15 5.99 5.65
N TYR A 238 4.36 6.62 4.82
CA TYR A 238 2.92 6.46 4.84
C TYR A 238 2.35 6.60 3.43
N THR A 239 1.17 6.06 3.21
CA THR A 239 0.51 6.09 1.91
C THR A 239 -0.99 6.27 2.04
N THR A 240 -1.63 6.68 0.94
CA THR A 240 -3.07 6.91 0.86
C THR A 240 -3.53 8.12 1.70
N SER A 241 -3.04 9.30 1.31
CA SER A 241 -3.38 10.58 1.94
C SER A 241 -4.44 11.35 1.17
N HIS A 242 -5.18 12.21 1.85
CA HIS A 242 -6.14 13.12 1.22
C HIS A 242 -5.67 14.57 1.38
N PRO A 243 -5.60 15.38 0.29
CA PRO A 243 -5.10 16.76 0.35
C PRO A 243 -5.81 17.64 1.37
N LYS A 244 -7.12 17.47 1.57
CA LYS A 244 -7.92 18.21 2.53
C LYS A 244 -7.50 18.01 3.98
N GLU A 245 -6.94 16.83 4.30
CA GLU A 245 -6.48 16.50 5.66
C GLU A 245 -5.01 16.86 5.90
N PHE A 246 -4.36 17.54 4.94
CA PHE A 246 -2.95 17.91 5.05
C PHE A 246 -2.81 19.22 5.85
N THR A 247 -2.77 19.10 7.17
CA THR A 247 -2.71 20.24 8.10
C THR A 247 -1.32 20.88 8.11
N GLN A 248 -1.22 22.14 8.60
CA GLN A 248 0.06 22.79 8.80
C GLN A 248 0.95 22.00 9.77
N ARG A 249 0.38 21.43 10.83
CA ARG A 249 1.11 20.59 11.78
C ARG A 249 1.75 19.36 11.10
N LEU A 250 1.05 18.72 10.16
CA LEU A 250 1.63 17.61 9.38
C LEU A 250 2.74 18.09 8.43
N ILE A 251 2.60 19.28 7.84
CA ILE A 251 3.68 19.89 7.04
C ILE A 251 4.92 20.11 7.90
N ASP A 252 4.75 20.59 9.13
CA ASP A 252 5.86 20.86 10.06
C ASP A 252 6.61 19.59 10.46
N MET A 253 5.97 18.41 10.38
CA MET A 253 6.65 17.12 10.63
C MET A 253 7.77 16.84 9.63
N TYR A 254 7.67 17.33 8.40
CA TYR A 254 8.75 17.20 7.42
C TYR A 254 10.01 18.00 7.79
N ALA A 255 9.88 19.05 8.62
CA ALA A 255 11.01 19.74 9.19
C ALA A 255 11.54 19.08 10.48
N LYS A 256 10.62 18.58 11.32
CA LYS A 256 10.93 18.11 12.67
C LYS A 256 11.42 16.66 12.72
N VAL A 257 10.94 15.79 11.83
CA VAL A 257 11.15 14.34 11.89
C VAL A 257 12.07 13.90 10.73
N PRO A 258 13.38 13.78 10.94
CA PRO A 258 14.32 13.33 9.90
C PRO A 258 14.06 11.91 9.40
N LYS A 259 13.48 11.04 10.25
CA LYS A 259 13.11 9.65 9.88
C LYS A 259 11.95 9.57 8.92
N LEU A 260 11.14 10.64 8.78
CA LEU A 260 10.10 10.72 7.77
C LEU A 260 10.75 10.87 6.39
N VAL A 261 10.50 9.91 5.50
CA VAL A 261 11.15 9.83 4.18
C VAL A 261 10.88 11.05 3.32
N ASN A 262 11.83 11.36 2.44
CA ASN A 262 11.69 12.44 1.44
C ASN A 262 10.84 12.00 0.23
N HIS A 263 9.69 11.41 0.51
CA HIS A 263 8.69 10.96 -0.45
C HIS A 263 7.29 11.17 0.10
N LEU A 264 6.39 11.66 -0.74
CA LEU A 264 4.98 11.82 -0.41
C LEU A 264 4.10 11.26 -1.52
N HIS A 265 3.21 10.33 -1.17
CA HIS A 265 2.09 9.93 -2.03
C HIS A 265 0.84 10.74 -1.67
N LEU A 266 0.45 11.69 -2.55
CA LEU A 266 -0.70 12.58 -2.33
C LEU A 266 -1.60 12.56 -3.57
N PRO A 267 -2.61 11.69 -3.61
CA PRO A 267 -3.54 11.55 -4.73
C PRO A 267 -4.35 12.81 -5.02
N VAL A 268 -4.08 13.49 -6.14
CA VAL A 268 -4.86 14.65 -6.59
C VAL A 268 -6.12 14.25 -7.36
N GLN A 269 -6.08 13.13 -8.06
CA GLN A 269 -7.09 12.54 -8.91
C GLN A 269 -7.31 13.27 -10.24
N HIS A 270 -7.40 14.61 -10.27
CA HIS A 270 -7.59 15.39 -11.50
C HIS A 270 -7.04 16.82 -11.37
N GLY A 271 -6.69 17.45 -12.51
CA GLY A 271 -6.17 18.81 -12.58
C GLY A 271 -7.23 19.90 -12.83
N SER A 272 -8.51 19.56 -12.94
CA SER A 272 -9.62 20.50 -13.13
C SER A 272 -10.50 20.57 -11.89
N ASP A 273 -10.72 21.78 -11.36
CA ASP A 273 -11.61 22.00 -10.20
C ASP A 273 -13.05 21.54 -10.49
N ARG A 274 -13.53 21.69 -11.71
CA ARG A 274 -14.85 21.22 -12.13
C ARG A 274 -14.97 19.69 -11.97
N ILE A 275 -13.95 18.95 -12.37
CA ILE A 275 -13.92 17.49 -12.24
C ILE A 275 -13.69 17.08 -10.78
N LEU A 276 -12.82 17.77 -10.03
CA LEU A 276 -12.63 17.53 -8.60
C LEU A 276 -13.93 17.73 -7.81
N MET A 277 -14.72 18.73 -8.17
CA MET A 277 -16.04 18.97 -7.58
C MET A 277 -17.02 17.82 -7.91
N ALA A 278 -17.06 17.38 -9.18
CA ALA A 278 -17.88 16.22 -9.59
C ALA A 278 -17.44 14.92 -8.92
N MET A 279 -16.15 14.76 -8.66
CA MET A 279 -15.56 13.67 -7.87
C MET A 279 -15.82 13.81 -6.36
N LYS A 280 -16.38 14.93 -5.89
CA LYS A 280 -16.59 15.26 -4.46
C LYS A 280 -15.29 15.25 -3.65
N ARG A 281 -14.20 15.79 -4.20
CA ARG A 281 -12.89 15.81 -3.51
C ARG A 281 -12.82 16.86 -2.41
N GLY A 282 -13.62 17.94 -2.46
CA GLY A 282 -13.72 18.95 -1.40
C GLY A 282 -12.51 19.86 -1.27
N TYR A 283 -11.67 19.96 -2.29
CA TYR A 283 -10.55 20.91 -2.42
C TYR A 283 -10.37 21.32 -3.89
N THR A 284 -9.67 22.42 -4.10
CA THR A 284 -9.28 22.96 -5.39
C THR A 284 -7.83 22.61 -5.75
N VAL A 285 -7.50 22.70 -7.04
CA VAL A 285 -6.11 22.56 -7.51
C VAL A 285 -5.18 23.57 -6.85
N LEU A 286 -5.66 24.79 -6.58
CA LEU A 286 -4.85 25.81 -5.90
C LEU A 286 -4.50 25.41 -4.45
N GLU A 287 -5.45 24.88 -3.70
CA GLU A 287 -5.22 24.38 -2.35
C GLU A 287 -4.22 23.22 -2.36
N TYR A 288 -4.37 22.25 -3.29
CA TYR A 288 -3.41 21.17 -3.48
C TYR A 288 -1.99 21.71 -3.75
N LYS A 289 -1.83 22.63 -4.70
CA LYS A 289 -0.56 23.28 -5.02
C LYS A 289 0.04 24.03 -3.83
N SER A 290 -0.81 24.63 -2.98
CA SER A 290 -0.37 25.32 -1.77
C SER A 290 0.30 24.38 -0.78
N VAL A 291 -0.27 23.19 -0.56
CA VAL A 291 0.34 22.14 0.29
C VAL A 291 1.71 21.76 -0.26
N ILE A 292 1.82 21.45 -1.57
CA ILE A 292 3.08 21.04 -2.18
C ILE A 292 4.14 22.13 -2.11
N ARG A 293 3.76 23.40 -2.33
CA ARG A 293 4.71 24.54 -2.22
C ARG A 293 5.27 24.68 -0.81
N LYS A 294 4.45 24.53 0.23
CA LYS A 294 4.90 24.58 1.62
C LYS A 294 5.84 23.42 1.94
N LEU A 295 5.53 22.22 1.48
CA LEU A 295 6.40 21.05 1.67
C LEU A 295 7.74 21.20 0.95
N ARG A 296 7.75 21.68 -0.30
CA ARG A 296 8.98 21.93 -1.07
C ARG A 296 9.81 23.11 -0.53
N ALA A 297 9.20 24.04 0.22
CA ALA A 297 9.94 25.06 0.94
C ALA A 297 10.76 24.47 2.10
N ILE A 298 10.30 23.35 2.68
CA ILE A 298 10.98 22.63 3.76
C ILE A 298 11.96 21.60 3.16
N ARG A 299 11.52 20.81 2.18
CA ARG A 299 12.30 19.78 1.49
C ARG A 299 12.21 20.01 -0.03
N PRO A 300 13.17 20.77 -0.61
CA PRO A 300 13.11 21.18 -2.03
C PRO A 300 13.11 20.03 -3.03
N ASP A 301 13.72 18.91 -2.67
CA ASP A 301 13.86 17.68 -3.47
C ASP A 301 12.82 16.62 -3.09
N LEU A 302 11.73 17.00 -2.40
CA LEU A 302 10.64 16.10 -2.04
C LEU A 302 10.10 15.37 -3.29
N SER A 303 10.25 14.06 -3.31
CA SER A 303 9.67 13.17 -4.31
C SER A 303 8.15 13.09 -4.11
N LEU A 304 7.39 13.36 -5.16
CA LEU A 304 5.93 13.42 -5.11
C LEU A 304 5.34 12.36 -6.03
N SER A 305 4.47 11.52 -5.49
CA SER A 305 3.64 10.60 -6.26
C SER A 305 2.15 10.88 -6.10
N THR A 306 1.35 10.48 -7.08
CA THR A 306 -0.08 10.78 -7.11
C THR A 306 -0.89 9.71 -7.82
N ASP A 307 -2.22 9.76 -7.67
CA ASP A 307 -3.17 9.03 -8.51
C ASP A 307 -3.87 10.00 -9.46
N LEU A 308 -4.11 9.56 -10.70
CA LEU A 308 -4.79 10.31 -11.74
C LEU A 308 -5.87 9.46 -12.41
N ILE A 309 -7.06 10.03 -12.57
CA ILE A 309 -8.18 9.41 -13.26
C ILE A 309 -8.52 10.24 -14.48
N VAL A 310 -8.37 9.65 -15.67
CA VAL A 310 -8.78 10.25 -16.95
C VAL A 310 -10.13 9.71 -17.40
N GLY A 311 -10.85 10.47 -18.22
CA GLY A 311 -12.14 10.06 -18.77
C GLY A 311 -13.23 9.91 -17.72
N PHE A 312 -13.19 10.71 -16.66
CA PHE A 312 -14.30 10.83 -15.71
C PHE A 312 -15.54 11.36 -16.47
N PRO A 313 -16.77 10.90 -16.16
CA PRO A 313 -17.98 11.33 -16.87
C PRO A 313 -18.07 12.85 -16.96
N GLY A 314 -18.24 13.37 -18.18
CA GLY A 314 -18.29 14.78 -18.48
C GLY A 314 -16.94 15.52 -18.55
N GLU A 315 -15.80 14.81 -18.50
CA GLU A 315 -14.46 15.40 -18.72
C GLU A 315 -14.33 15.93 -20.16
N THR A 316 -14.12 17.24 -20.29
CA THR A 316 -13.87 17.90 -21.59
C THR A 316 -12.38 17.92 -21.93
N GLU A 317 -12.05 18.32 -23.17
CA GLU A 317 -10.65 18.54 -23.56
C GLU A 317 -10.00 19.63 -22.71
N ALA A 318 -10.70 20.73 -22.45
CA ALA A 318 -10.21 21.80 -21.59
C ALA A 318 -9.95 21.35 -20.13
N ASP A 319 -10.66 20.34 -19.62
CA ASP A 319 -10.37 19.75 -18.31
C ASP A 319 -9.13 18.88 -18.37
N PHE A 320 -8.95 18.12 -19.45
CA PHE A 320 -7.77 17.32 -19.69
C PHE A 320 -6.51 18.19 -19.86
N ASP A 321 -6.59 19.31 -20.59
CA ASP A 321 -5.49 20.29 -20.70
C ASP A 321 -5.06 20.81 -19.33
N LYS A 322 -6.02 21.10 -18.42
CA LYS A 322 -5.72 21.50 -17.04
C LYS A 322 -5.02 20.38 -16.25
N MET A 323 -5.41 19.12 -16.49
CA MET A 323 -4.70 17.97 -15.88
C MET A 323 -3.26 17.92 -16.35
N MET A 324 -3.01 18.04 -17.67
CA MET A 324 -1.65 18.02 -18.23
C MET A 324 -0.82 19.19 -17.70
N ALA A 325 -1.40 20.40 -17.62
CA ALA A 325 -0.74 21.54 -17.01
C ALA A 325 -0.32 21.28 -15.54
N LEU A 326 -1.18 20.62 -14.77
CA LEU A 326 -0.85 20.24 -13.40
C LEU A 326 0.28 19.19 -13.36
N VAL A 327 0.23 18.17 -14.21
CA VAL A 327 1.27 17.11 -14.31
C VAL A 327 2.64 17.73 -14.58
N HIS A 328 2.73 18.66 -15.53
CA HIS A 328 3.97 19.35 -15.87
C HIS A 328 4.47 20.24 -14.72
N GLU A 329 3.57 21.03 -14.10
CA GLU A 329 3.95 21.94 -13.01
C GLU A 329 4.41 21.20 -11.77
N MET A 330 3.72 20.10 -11.39
CA MET A 330 4.05 19.35 -10.18
C MET A 330 5.26 18.45 -10.34
N SER A 331 5.62 18.07 -11.56
CA SER A 331 6.75 17.17 -11.85
C SER A 331 6.69 15.90 -10.98
N TYR A 332 5.55 15.19 -11.05
CA TYR A 332 5.39 13.95 -10.29
C TYR A 332 6.47 12.94 -10.62
N ASP A 333 7.05 12.36 -9.60
CA ASP A 333 8.07 11.30 -9.72
C ASP A 333 7.44 9.98 -10.20
N THR A 334 6.27 9.65 -9.69
CA THR A 334 5.48 8.50 -10.15
C THR A 334 3.99 8.81 -10.09
N SER A 335 3.19 8.08 -10.87
CA SER A 335 1.74 8.10 -10.70
C SER A 335 1.10 6.74 -10.96
N PHE A 336 -0.02 6.50 -10.28
CA PHE A 336 -0.97 5.48 -10.69
C PHE A 336 -2.07 6.16 -11.49
N SER A 337 -2.08 5.95 -12.81
CA SER A 337 -2.99 6.60 -13.74
C SER A 337 -3.95 5.59 -14.34
N PHE A 338 -5.25 5.90 -14.32
CA PHE A 338 -6.32 5.00 -14.73
C PHE A 338 -7.34 5.71 -15.61
N ILE A 339 -7.98 4.95 -16.51
CA ILE A 339 -9.27 5.37 -17.08
C ILE A 339 -10.33 5.18 -16.00
N TYR A 340 -11.24 6.15 -15.86
CA TYR A 340 -12.40 5.98 -15.00
C TYR A 340 -13.15 4.69 -15.34
N SER A 341 -13.45 3.90 -14.33
CA SER A 341 -14.25 2.68 -14.43
C SER A 341 -15.39 2.76 -13.41
N PRO A 342 -16.66 2.66 -13.84
CA PRO A 342 -17.78 2.73 -12.93
C PRO A 342 -17.75 1.56 -11.92
N ARG A 343 -18.00 1.88 -10.66
CA ARG A 343 -18.07 0.90 -9.58
C ARG A 343 -19.52 0.77 -9.11
N PRO A 344 -20.08 -0.44 -9.05
CA PRO A 344 -21.44 -0.64 -8.57
C PRO A 344 -21.66 0.02 -7.20
N GLY A 345 -22.78 0.70 -7.02
CA GLY A 345 -23.13 1.37 -5.77
C GLY A 345 -22.54 2.77 -5.58
N THR A 346 -21.58 3.19 -6.42
CA THR A 346 -21.00 4.54 -6.31
C THR A 346 -21.84 5.57 -7.08
N PRO A 347 -21.92 6.83 -6.59
CA PRO A 347 -22.70 7.88 -7.28
C PRO A 347 -22.27 8.13 -8.73
N ALA A 348 -20.95 8.09 -9.00
CA ALA A 348 -20.43 8.34 -10.34
C ALA A 348 -20.78 7.22 -11.35
N ALA A 349 -21.11 6.02 -10.90
CA ALA A 349 -21.53 4.93 -11.79
C ALA A 349 -22.82 5.23 -12.56
N ASN A 350 -23.65 6.16 -12.04
CA ASN A 350 -24.92 6.56 -12.65
C ASN A 350 -24.79 7.83 -13.52
N LEU A 351 -23.60 8.40 -13.62
CA LEU A 351 -23.37 9.58 -14.47
C LEU A 351 -23.33 9.17 -15.94
N HIS A 352 -23.92 10.02 -16.79
CA HIS A 352 -23.84 9.81 -18.23
C HIS A 352 -22.42 10.04 -18.74
N ASP A 353 -21.94 9.10 -19.55
CA ASP A 353 -20.59 9.12 -20.10
C ASP A 353 -20.63 8.70 -21.56
N ASP A 354 -20.50 9.69 -22.44
CA ASP A 354 -20.49 9.56 -23.89
C ASP A 354 -19.09 9.68 -24.50
N THR A 355 -18.06 9.86 -23.67
CA THR A 355 -16.69 9.96 -24.15
C THR A 355 -16.19 8.62 -24.70
N PRO A 356 -15.81 8.56 -26.00
CA PRO A 356 -15.35 7.32 -26.61
C PRO A 356 -14.12 6.74 -25.88
N ARG A 357 -14.10 5.40 -25.76
CA ARG A 357 -12.97 4.70 -25.08
C ARG A 357 -11.61 5.03 -25.69
N GLU A 358 -11.54 5.23 -26.99
CA GLU A 358 -10.29 5.60 -27.70
C GLU A 358 -9.75 6.96 -27.25
N VAL A 359 -10.63 7.93 -27.00
CA VAL A 359 -10.25 9.25 -26.47
C VAL A 359 -9.67 9.09 -25.06
N LYS A 360 -10.35 8.35 -24.20
CA LYS A 360 -9.86 8.07 -22.83
C LYS A 360 -8.52 7.36 -22.84
N LEU A 361 -8.33 6.39 -23.74
CA LEU A 361 -7.06 5.66 -23.88
C LEU A 361 -5.93 6.59 -24.33
N LYS A 362 -6.17 7.47 -25.32
CA LYS A 362 -5.19 8.47 -25.76
C LYS A 362 -4.81 9.42 -24.61
N ARG A 363 -5.79 9.89 -23.83
CA ARG A 363 -5.53 10.73 -22.65
C ARG A 363 -4.68 10.00 -21.62
N LEU A 364 -4.99 8.74 -21.32
CA LEU A 364 -4.20 7.92 -20.39
C LEU A 364 -2.75 7.76 -20.89
N GLN A 365 -2.56 7.42 -22.15
CA GLN A 365 -1.23 7.28 -22.75
C GLN A 365 -0.42 8.58 -22.67
N HIS A 366 -1.06 9.73 -22.90
CA HIS A 366 -0.41 11.03 -22.82
C HIS A 366 0.06 11.33 -21.37
N VAL A 367 -0.82 11.10 -20.37
CA VAL A 367 -0.44 11.24 -18.96
C VAL A 367 0.73 10.33 -18.62
N GLN A 368 0.64 9.02 -18.98
CA GLN A 368 1.68 8.04 -18.68
C GLN A 368 3.03 8.41 -19.30
N ALA A 369 3.04 8.83 -20.57
CA ALA A 369 4.27 9.28 -21.25
C ALA A 369 4.94 10.45 -20.50
N SER A 370 4.16 11.47 -20.11
CA SER A 370 4.69 12.62 -19.36
C SER A 370 5.25 12.23 -17.97
N ILE A 371 4.61 11.27 -17.31
CA ILE A 371 5.12 10.76 -16.04
C ILE A 371 6.40 9.94 -16.25
N GLU A 372 6.46 9.07 -17.27
CA GLU A 372 7.66 8.29 -17.61
C GLU A 372 8.86 9.18 -17.92
N GLU A 373 8.66 10.29 -18.63
CA GLU A 373 9.71 11.31 -18.84
C GLU A 373 10.22 11.89 -17.51
N ASN A 374 9.32 12.21 -16.58
CA ASN A 374 9.70 12.70 -15.23
C ASN A 374 10.48 11.64 -14.43
N VAL A 375 10.00 10.39 -14.43
CA VAL A 375 10.69 9.26 -13.76
C VAL A 375 12.11 9.12 -14.29
N ALA A 376 12.28 9.14 -15.61
CA ALA A 376 13.60 9.03 -16.26
C ALA A 376 14.51 10.20 -15.89
N ARG A 377 14.00 11.44 -15.96
CA ARG A 377 14.74 12.65 -15.61
C ARG A 377 15.19 12.66 -14.15
N ILE A 378 14.29 12.31 -13.22
CA ILE A 378 14.60 12.27 -11.79
C ILE A 378 15.59 11.15 -11.50
N SER A 379 15.40 9.94 -12.07
CA SER A 379 16.34 8.83 -11.90
C SER A 379 17.74 9.19 -12.42
N GLN A 380 17.82 9.86 -13.58
CA GLN A 380 19.09 10.30 -14.15
C GLN A 380 19.77 11.37 -13.28
N SER A 381 18.99 12.23 -12.62
CA SER A 381 19.55 13.27 -11.70
C SER A 381 20.15 12.69 -10.43
N MET A 382 19.90 11.41 -10.12
CA MET A 382 20.48 10.71 -8.97
C MET A 382 21.85 10.10 -9.31
N VAL A 383 22.19 9.94 -10.59
CA VAL A 383 23.50 9.42 -11.01
C VAL A 383 24.62 10.34 -10.52
N GLY A 384 25.62 9.76 -9.89
CA GLY A 384 26.74 10.46 -9.26
C GLY A 384 26.50 10.87 -7.81
N LYS A 385 25.24 10.81 -7.32
CA LYS A 385 24.92 11.11 -5.91
C LYS A 385 25.09 9.87 -5.02
N VAL A 386 25.29 10.13 -3.74
CA VAL A 386 25.25 9.11 -2.69
C VAL A 386 23.83 9.09 -2.11
N GLU A 387 23.24 7.92 -2.11
CA GLU A 387 21.88 7.69 -1.58
C GLU A 387 21.96 6.73 -0.38
N ARG A 388 21.29 7.09 0.71
CA ARG A 388 21.14 6.19 1.86
C ARG A 388 19.99 5.22 1.59
N ILE A 389 20.30 3.92 1.56
CA ILE A 389 19.32 2.88 1.25
C ILE A 389 19.15 1.90 2.41
N LEU A 390 17.95 1.34 2.56
CA LEU A 390 17.72 0.16 3.39
C LEU A 390 17.95 -1.09 2.54
N VAL A 391 18.84 -1.97 2.94
CA VAL A 391 19.13 -3.22 2.23
C VAL A 391 18.03 -4.24 2.54
N GLU A 392 17.27 -4.64 1.53
CA GLU A 392 16.11 -5.54 1.68
C GLU A 392 16.49 -7.02 1.51
N GLY A 393 17.49 -7.32 0.70
CA GLY A 393 17.90 -8.70 0.43
C GLY A 393 18.66 -8.86 -0.87
N PRO A 394 18.80 -10.10 -1.38
CA PRO A 394 19.40 -10.36 -2.69
C PRO A 394 18.63 -9.71 -3.83
N SER A 395 19.35 -9.26 -4.85
CA SER A 395 18.74 -8.72 -6.06
C SER A 395 17.93 -9.80 -6.79
N ARG A 396 16.74 -9.44 -7.27
CA ARG A 396 15.90 -10.37 -8.07
C ARG A 396 16.52 -10.78 -9.41
N LYS A 397 17.47 -9.97 -9.93
CA LYS A 397 18.11 -10.22 -11.23
C LYS A 397 19.40 -11.02 -11.10
N ASP A 398 20.13 -10.79 -10.02
CA ASP A 398 21.38 -11.48 -9.74
C ASP A 398 21.50 -11.74 -8.22
N PRO A 399 21.38 -13.00 -7.77
CA PRO A 399 21.48 -13.33 -6.35
C PRO A 399 22.84 -13.06 -5.73
N ASN A 400 23.89 -12.79 -6.54
CA ASN A 400 25.20 -12.37 -6.06
C ASN A 400 25.28 -10.86 -5.74
N GLU A 401 24.21 -10.10 -6.07
CA GLU A 401 24.09 -8.70 -5.72
C GLU A 401 23.03 -8.51 -4.63
N LEU A 402 23.13 -7.42 -3.90
CA LEU A 402 22.11 -6.98 -2.97
C LEU A 402 21.23 -5.91 -3.61
N ALA A 403 20.01 -5.83 -3.13
CA ALA A 403 19.06 -4.78 -3.45
C ALA A 403 18.62 -4.06 -2.18
N GLY A 404 18.44 -2.76 -2.28
CA GLY A 404 17.90 -1.93 -1.23
C GLY A 404 17.01 -0.84 -1.81
N ARG A 405 16.40 -0.04 -0.94
CA ARG A 405 15.43 0.98 -1.33
C ARG A 405 15.82 2.35 -0.81
N THR A 406 15.78 3.35 -1.71
CA THR A 406 16.00 4.76 -1.38
C THR A 406 14.81 5.36 -0.64
N GLU A 407 14.95 6.57 -0.11
CA GLU A 407 13.81 7.31 0.48
C GLU A 407 12.69 7.57 -0.52
N ASN A 408 13.02 7.89 -1.76
CA ASN A 408 12.04 8.08 -2.84
C ASN A 408 11.56 6.77 -3.49
N ASN A 409 11.73 5.66 -2.76
CA ASN A 409 11.17 4.34 -3.08
C ASN A 409 11.75 3.65 -4.33
N ARG A 410 12.95 4.04 -4.79
CA ARG A 410 13.64 3.37 -5.90
C ARG A 410 14.45 2.17 -5.42
N VAL A 411 14.40 1.10 -6.19
CA VAL A 411 15.26 -0.07 -5.98
C VAL A 411 16.67 0.24 -6.49
N VAL A 412 17.66 0.03 -5.65
CA VAL A 412 19.10 0.13 -6.00
C VAL A 412 19.70 -1.25 -5.89
N ASN A 413 20.30 -1.75 -6.99
CA ASN A 413 21.07 -2.98 -6.99
C ASN A 413 22.55 -2.63 -6.92
N PHE A 414 23.30 -3.33 -6.11
CA PHE A 414 24.73 -3.07 -5.93
C PHE A 414 25.50 -4.37 -5.64
N PRO A 415 26.76 -4.49 -6.14
CA PRO A 415 27.61 -5.64 -5.86
C PRO A 415 28.09 -5.62 -4.40
N ALA A 416 28.06 -6.79 -3.77
CA ALA A 416 28.62 -7.00 -2.44
C ALA A 416 29.16 -8.44 -2.33
N PRO A 417 30.28 -8.67 -1.63
CA PRO A 417 30.77 -10.02 -1.40
C PRO A 417 29.71 -10.88 -0.70
N LEU A 418 29.46 -12.10 -1.19
CA LEU A 418 28.44 -13.01 -0.62
C LEU A 418 28.59 -13.20 0.90
N ALA A 419 29.81 -13.27 1.41
CA ALA A 419 30.07 -13.38 2.85
C ALA A 419 29.58 -12.17 3.67
N SER A 420 29.36 -11.01 3.04
CA SER A 420 28.85 -9.80 3.69
C SER A 420 27.33 -9.67 3.65
N HIS A 421 26.64 -10.45 2.79
CA HIS A 421 25.18 -10.36 2.62
C HIS A 421 24.41 -10.43 3.95
N PRO A 422 24.65 -11.43 4.84
CA PRO A 422 23.89 -11.54 6.10
C PRO A 422 24.11 -10.34 7.05
N ARG A 423 25.23 -9.61 6.90
CA ARG A 423 25.54 -8.44 7.73
C ARG A 423 24.95 -7.16 7.16
N LEU A 424 24.76 -7.08 5.85
CA LEU A 424 24.27 -5.89 5.17
C LEU A 424 22.72 -5.87 5.09
N ILE A 425 22.09 -7.03 4.98
CA ILE A 425 20.62 -7.11 4.96
C ILE A 425 20.06 -6.51 6.25
N GLY A 426 19.09 -5.63 6.12
CA GLY A 426 18.49 -4.88 7.24
C GLY A 426 19.29 -3.66 7.70
N GLN A 427 20.41 -3.33 7.05
CA GLN A 427 21.19 -2.16 7.39
C GLN A 427 20.85 -0.97 6.49
N MET A 428 20.98 0.22 7.07
CA MET A 428 20.98 1.49 6.34
C MET A 428 22.42 1.77 5.89
N ILE A 429 22.63 1.80 4.57
CA ILE A 429 23.96 1.99 3.99
C ILE A 429 23.97 3.10 2.94
N ASP A 430 25.13 3.69 2.70
CA ASP A 430 25.33 4.69 1.67
C ASP A 430 25.84 4.04 0.38
N VAL A 431 25.16 4.32 -0.74
CA VAL A 431 25.47 3.78 -2.06
C VAL A 431 25.58 4.93 -3.06
N LYS A 432 26.71 5.00 -3.77
CA LYS A 432 26.87 5.94 -4.87
C LYS A 432 26.20 5.40 -6.12
N ILE A 433 25.26 6.15 -6.65
CA ILE A 433 24.51 5.76 -7.85
C ILE A 433 25.37 5.95 -9.09
N ASN A 434 25.57 4.88 -9.84
CA ASN A 434 26.40 4.88 -11.05
C ASN A 434 25.58 4.85 -12.33
N HIS A 435 24.36 4.29 -12.27
CA HIS A 435 23.50 4.15 -13.46
C HIS A 435 22.01 4.15 -13.10
N ALA A 436 21.19 4.75 -13.97
CA ALA A 436 19.74 4.75 -13.88
C ALA A 436 19.16 3.89 -15.00
N TYR A 437 18.34 2.90 -14.64
CA TYR A 437 17.53 2.08 -15.53
C TYR A 437 16.04 2.50 -15.44
N PRO A 438 15.17 2.07 -16.35
CA PRO A 438 13.75 2.47 -16.31
C PRO A 438 13.04 2.19 -14.98
N HIS A 439 13.41 1.11 -14.27
CA HIS A 439 12.72 0.67 -13.05
C HIS A 439 13.65 0.42 -11.85
N SER A 440 14.92 0.73 -11.97
CA SER A 440 15.89 0.53 -10.89
C SER A 440 17.13 1.40 -11.09
N LEU A 441 17.87 1.60 -10.04
CA LEU A 441 19.18 2.21 -10.05
C LEU A 441 20.26 1.13 -9.84
N ARG A 442 21.47 1.43 -10.22
CA ARG A 442 22.67 0.65 -9.90
C ARG A 442 23.67 1.55 -9.24
N GLY A 443 24.33 1.03 -8.21
CA GLY A 443 25.33 1.77 -7.49
C GLY A 443 26.45 0.89 -6.95
N GLU A 444 27.33 1.51 -6.20
CA GLU A 444 28.43 0.87 -5.48
C GLU A 444 28.43 1.30 -4.03
N LEU A 445 28.81 0.39 -3.13
CA LEU A 445 28.88 0.65 -1.70
C LEU A 445 29.93 1.71 -1.43
N VAL A 446 29.55 2.76 -0.68
CA VAL A 446 30.48 3.75 -0.16
C VAL A 446 31.09 3.19 1.13
N LEU A 447 32.36 2.78 1.07
CA LEU A 447 33.09 2.38 2.26
C LEU A 447 33.46 3.63 3.05
N ALA A 448 33.19 3.66 4.34
CA ALA A 448 33.71 4.69 5.21
C ALA A 448 35.24 4.61 5.14
N HIS A 449 35.86 5.59 4.50
CA HIS A 449 37.31 5.80 4.68
C HIS A 449 37.51 6.22 6.14
N ASP A 450 38.30 5.47 6.89
CA ASP A 450 38.84 5.94 8.12
C ASP A 450 39.65 7.23 7.79
N ASP A 451 39.06 8.38 8.06
CA ASP A 451 39.79 9.66 8.12
C ASP A 451 40.68 9.67 9.36
N ALA A 452 41.57 8.67 9.45
CA ALA A 452 42.63 8.58 10.46
C ALA A 452 43.98 8.93 9.81
N SER A 453 44.08 10.13 9.18
CA SER A 453 45.40 10.66 8.85
C SER A 453 45.35 12.17 8.53
N THR A 454 45.11 13.00 9.54
CA THR A 454 45.70 14.36 9.61
C THR A 454 45.67 14.87 11.06
N ALA A 455 46.47 14.24 11.91
CA ALA A 455 46.88 14.85 13.16
C ALA A 455 48.34 14.48 13.40
N THR A 456 49.22 15.04 12.59
CA THR A 456 50.67 15.20 12.93
C THR A 456 51.19 16.39 12.12
N HIS A 457 51.17 17.53 12.70
CA HIS A 457 52.29 18.47 12.93
C HIS A 457 51.78 19.81 13.41
#